data_e1cc8d6df66261581cf47c543b849a1b
#
_entry.id   e1cc8d6df66261581cf47c543b849a1b
#
_cell.length_a   1.000
_cell.length_b   1.000
_cell.length_c   1.000
_cell.angle_alpha   90.00
_cell.angle_beta   90.00
_cell.angle_gamma   90.00
#
_symmetry.space_group_name_H-M   'P 1'
#
loop_
_entity.id
_entity.type
_entity.pdbx_description
1 polymer ?
#
loop_
_entity_poly.entity_id
_entity_poly.type
_entity_poly.pdbx_seq_one_letter_code
_entity_poly.pdbx_strand_id
1 'polypeptide(L)'
;MSKKEHNKTETEETVNQQPDPEVTPDQTTAEAVEEEAAEPSEADKLQEMGEKLASLNDKYLRLYSEYENYRKRTTQEKADLLLNGSREMMKAILPVVDDFERALAATSDDEGVKLIYSKLMKILEQKGLKAMEVKGEKFDEGLHEAVTQIPAPAPDQKGLVIDVVEKGYFLNDKVLRYAKVVVAC
;
A
#
# COMPACT_ATOMS: atom_id res chain seq x y z
N MET A 1 -23.23 47.05 -11.84
CA MET A 1 -24.51 46.53 -12.36
C MET A 1 -24.46 45.03 -12.21
N SER A 2 -25.15 44.54 -11.19
CA SER A 2 -26.35 43.66 -11.21
C SER A 2 -26.05 42.25 -11.65
N LYS A 3 -26.42 41.21 -10.97
CA LYS A 3 -27.38 40.75 -9.94
C LYS A 3 -26.89 39.36 -9.49
N LYS A 4 -26.76 38.97 -8.24
CA LYS A 4 -27.73 38.35 -7.31
C LYS A 4 -28.69 37.34 -7.90
N GLU A 5 -28.55 36.09 -7.43
CA GLU A 5 -29.60 35.12 -7.07
C GLU A 5 -28.90 33.88 -6.49
N HIS A 6 -28.92 33.53 -5.27
CA HIS A 6 -29.86 33.00 -4.31
C HIS A 6 -30.60 31.78 -4.86
N ASN A 7 -30.21 30.59 -4.45
CA ASN A 7 -31.12 29.48 -4.31
C ASN A 7 -30.87 28.68 -3.02
N LYS A 8 -31.92 28.71 -2.22
CA LYS A 8 -32.18 28.10 -0.93
C LYS A 8 -32.95 26.82 -1.22
N THR A 9 -32.50 25.68 -0.76
CA THR A 9 -33.31 24.47 -0.76
C THR A 9 -33.41 23.92 0.65
N GLU A 10 -34.62 23.83 1.06
CA GLU A 10 -35.15 23.45 2.35
C GLU A 10 -34.98 21.93 2.57
N THR A 11 -34.66 21.60 3.81
CA THR A 11 -34.68 20.25 4.35
C THR A 11 -36.05 19.96 4.92
N GLU A 12 -36.71 18.91 4.41
CA GLU A 12 -37.96 18.41 4.99
C GLU A 12 -37.67 17.46 6.16
N GLU A 13 -38.19 17.86 7.33
CA GLU A 13 -38.39 17.01 8.50
C GLU A 13 -39.54 16.05 8.25
N THR A 14 -39.31 14.77 8.44
CA THR A 14 -40.39 13.79 8.60
C THR A 14 -40.51 13.40 10.07
N VAL A 15 -41.53 13.98 10.64
CA VAL A 15 -42.15 13.63 11.94
C VAL A 15 -42.78 12.25 11.83
N ASN A 16 -42.39 11.31 12.69
CA ASN A 16 -43.10 10.04 12.88
C ASN A 16 -43.86 10.08 14.19
N GLN A 17 -45.19 10.05 14.06
CA GLN A 17 -46.16 10.05 15.13
C GLN A 17 -46.29 8.68 15.79
N GLN A 18 -46.30 8.67 17.11
CA GLN A 18 -46.80 7.58 17.95
C GLN A 18 -48.33 7.48 17.89
N PRO A 19 -48.89 6.36 18.16
CA PRO A 19 -50.21 6.29 18.77
C PRO A 19 -50.14 5.71 20.19
N ASP A 20 -50.71 6.43 21.11
CA ASP A 20 -51.09 5.96 22.44
C ASP A 20 -52.15 4.85 22.38
N PRO A 21 -52.20 3.98 23.37
CA PRO A 21 -53.51 3.49 23.84
C PRO A 21 -53.74 3.75 25.34
N GLU A 22 -54.86 4.10 25.56
CA GLU A 22 -55.82 4.42 26.60
C GLU A 22 -55.70 3.69 27.94
N VAL A 23 -55.92 4.44 28.96
CA VAL A 23 -55.92 4.16 30.40
C VAL A 23 -57.26 3.55 30.81
N THR A 24 -57.24 2.54 31.67
CA THR A 24 -58.25 2.34 32.69
C THR A 24 -57.62 1.85 34.02
N PRO A 25 -58.11 2.33 35.16
CA PRO A 25 -57.48 2.10 36.47
C PRO A 25 -58.12 0.91 37.19
N ASP A 26 -57.32 0.13 37.86
CA ASP A 26 -57.86 -0.66 39.00
C ASP A 26 -56.92 -0.55 40.20
N GLN A 27 -57.56 -0.28 41.31
CA GLN A 27 -56.95 -0.06 42.62
C GLN A 27 -56.70 -1.39 43.29
N THR A 28 -55.46 -1.61 43.75
CA THR A 28 -55.26 -2.46 44.89
C THR A 28 -54.02 -1.99 45.67
N THR A 29 -54.26 -1.51 46.86
CA THR A 29 -53.33 -1.20 47.93
C THR A 29 -52.45 -2.39 48.31
N ALA A 30 -51.12 -2.20 48.26
CA ALA A 30 -50.21 -2.90 49.14
C ALA A 30 -48.88 -2.10 49.23
N GLU A 31 -48.65 -1.64 50.41
CA GLU A 31 -47.41 -1.36 51.15
C GLU A 31 -46.18 -0.94 50.35
N ALA A 32 -45.92 0.37 50.39
CA ALA A 32 -44.65 0.97 50.08
C ALA A 32 -43.60 0.51 51.07
N VAL A 33 -42.69 -0.33 50.62
CA VAL A 33 -41.36 -0.40 51.21
C VAL A 33 -40.56 0.65 50.47
N GLU A 34 -40.39 1.81 51.08
CA GLU A 34 -39.39 2.80 50.70
C GLU A 34 -38.01 2.11 50.90
N GLU A 35 -37.45 1.55 49.86
CA GLU A 35 -36.04 1.27 49.78
C GLU A 35 -35.32 2.61 49.58
N GLU A 36 -34.97 3.23 50.72
CA GLU A 36 -34.17 4.43 50.81
C GLU A 36 -32.84 4.14 50.13
N ALA A 37 -32.76 4.47 48.80
CA ALA A 37 -31.54 4.44 48.05
C ALA A 37 -30.57 5.42 48.71
N ALA A 38 -29.72 4.89 49.58
CA ALA A 38 -28.69 5.67 50.24
C ALA A 38 -27.85 6.37 49.14
N GLU A 39 -27.89 7.69 49.10
CA GLU A 39 -27.04 8.47 48.21
C GLU A 39 -25.59 8.03 48.44
N PRO A 40 -24.83 7.69 47.36
CA PRO A 40 -23.45 7.20 47.52
C PRO A 40 -22.65 8.26 48.29
N SER A 41 -21.93 7.76 49.32
CA SER A 41 -21.13 8.64 50.17
C SER A 41 -20.13 9.44 49.33
N GLU A 42 -19.68 10.61 49.82
CA GLU A 42 -18.64 11.39 49.11
C GLU A 42 -17.36 10.55 48.90
N ALA A 43 -17.06 9.62 49.78
CA ALA A 43 -15.93 8.69 49.65
C ALA A 43 -16.12 7.74 48.44
N ASP A 44 -17.34 7.20 48.24
CA ASP A 44 -17.65 6.32 47.12
C ASP A 44 -17.58 7.05 45.78
N LYS A 45 -18.08 8.32 45.76
CA LYS A 45 -17.96 9.19 44.58
C LYS A 45 -16.51 9.49 44.23
N LEU A 46 -15.64 9.74 45.20
CA LEU A 46 -14.23 9.96 45.03
C LEU A 46 -13.51 8.71 44.49
N GLN A 47 -13.86 7.54 45.00
CA GLN A 47 -13.29 6.26 44.54
C GLN A 47 -13.70 5.97 43.08
N GLU A 48 -14.98 6.15 42.74
CA GLU A 48 -15.50 5.96 41.39
C GLU A 48 -14.82 6.93 40.39
N MET A 49 -14.62 8.19 40.79
CA MET A 49 -13.89 9.17 39.97
C MET A 49 -12.42 8.75 39.79
N GLY A 50 -11.76 8.22 40.82
CA GLY A 50 -10.41 7.69 40.75
C GLY A 50 -10.29 6.54 39.76
N GLU A 51 -11.21 5.58 39.81
CA GLU A 51 -11.26 4.44 38.89
C GLU A 51 -11.52 4.90 37.43
N LYS A 52 -12.43 5.85 37.24
CA LYS A 52 -12.68 6.44 35.92
C LYS A 52 -11.45 7.17 35.37
N LEU A 53 -10.74 7.93 36.20
CA LEU A 53 -9.48 8.58 35.81
C LEU A 53 -8.41 7.56 35.44
N ALA A 54 -8.23 6.50 36.24
CA ALA A 54 -7.29 5.44 35.94
C ALA A 54 -7.60 4.75 34.59
N SER A 55 -8.87 4.37 34.40
CA SER A 55 -9.32 3.74 33.14
C SER A 55 -9.16 4.65 31.93
N LEU A 56 -9.43 5.95 32.10
CA LEU A 56 -9.26 6.95 31.04
C LEU A 56 -7.79 7.14 30.70
N ASN A 57 -6.92 7.18 31.70
CA ASN A 57 -5.48 7.30 31.52
C ASN A 57 -4.90 6.09 30.78
N ASP A 58 -5.32 4.86 31.13
CA ASP A 58 -4.93 3.64 30.42
C ASP A 58 -5.39 3.65 28.98
N LYS A 59 -6.62 4.08 28.71
CA LYS A 59 -7.13 4.25 27.35
C LYS A 59 -6.33 5.29 26.57
N TYR A 60 -5.99 6.40 27.20
CA TYR A 60 -5.18 7.45 26.59
C TYR A 60 -3.78 6.96 26.23
N LEU A 61 -3.09 6.28 27.16
CA LEU A 61 -1.75 5.74 26.92
C LEU A 61 -1.75 4.71 25.78
N ARG A 62 -2.77 3.83 25.76
CA ARG A 62 -2.93 2.88 24.66
C ARG A 62 -3.15 3.57 23.33
N LEU A 63 -4.08 4.51 23.28
CA LEU A 63 -4.39 5.28 22.06
C LEU A 63 -3.17 6.08 21.58
N TYR A 64 -2.43 6.66 22.50
CA TYR A 64 -1.18 7.37 22.18
C TYR A 64 -0.14 6.45 21.54
N SER A 65 0.04 5.25 22.11
CA SER A 65 0.95 4.24 21.55
C SER A 65 0.50 3.77 20.14
N GLU A 66 -0.80 3.54 19.98
CA GLU A 66 -1.38 3.17 18.68
C GLU A 66 -1.19 4.30 17.64
N TYR A 67 -1.38 5.55 18.05
CA TYR A 67 -1.16 6.72 17.20
C TYR A 67 0.30 6.87 16.75
N GLU A 68 1.26 6.71 17.67
CA GLU A 68 2.68 6.73 17.34
C GLU A 68 3.07 5.62 16.34
N ASN A 69 2.56 4.41 16.55
CA ASN A 69 2.75 3.30 15.63
C ASN A 69 2.13 3.58 14.26
N TYR A 70 0.90 4.09 14.24
CA TYR A 70 0.23 4.51 13.00
C TYR A 70 1.02 5.58 12.25
N ARG A 71 1.47 6.61 12.94
CA ARG A 71 2.26 7.71 12.36
C ARG A 71 3.56 7.18 11.73
N LYS A 72 4.28 6.31 12.43
CA LYS A 72 5.51 5.68 11.92
C LYS A 72 5.22 4.86 10.67
N ARG A 73 4.21 3.99 10.71
CA ARG A 73 3.80 3.17 9.57
C ARG A 73 3.39 4.01 8.37
N THR A 74 2.54 5.01 8.57
CA THR A 74 2.07 5.89 7.48
C THR A 74 3.21 6.67 6.83
N THR A 75 4.21 7.06 7.61
CA THR A 75 5.40 7.74 7.07
C THR A 75 6.21 6.79 6.18
N GLN A 76 6.37 5.54 6.59
CA GLN A 76 7.04 4.51 5.79
C GLN A 76 6.25 4.18 4.51
N GLU A 77 4.94 3.98 4.62
CA GLU A 77 4.06 3.73 3.47
C GLU A 77 4.11 4.87 2.45
N LYS A 78 4.12 6.13 2.91
CA LYS A 78 4.27 7.29 2.02
C LYS A 78 5.62 7.31 1.30
N ALA A 79 6.71 7.01 2.01
CA ALA A 79 8.02 6.91 1.40
C ALA A 79 8.08 5.78 0.35
N ASP A 80 7.51 4.61 0.66
CA ASP A 80 7.41 3.49 -0.26
C ASP A 80 6.54 3.81 -1.49
N LEU A 81 5.44 4.51 -1.33
CA LEU A 81 4.60 4.97 -2.44
C LEU A 81 5.35 5.94 -3.37
N LEU A 82 6.11 6.88 -2.82
CA LEU A 82 6.91 7.82 -3.60
C LEU A 82 8.02 7.10 -4.40
N LEU A 83 8.68 6.12 -3.77
CA LEU A 83 9.74 5.34 -4.42
C LEU A 83 9.22 4.37 -5.48
N ASN A 84 8.05 3.79 -5.27
CA ASN A 84 7.50 2.73 -6.13
C ASN A 84 6.33 3.21 -7.00
N GLY A 85 5.87 4.45 -6.88
CA GLY A 85 4.71 4.97 -7.63
C GLY A 85 4.90 4.98 -9.14
N SER A 86 6.15 5.03 -9.62
CA SER A 86 6.49 4.94 -11.04
C SER A 86 6.63 3.50 -11.57
N ARG A 87 6.48 2.48 -10.70
CA ARG A 87 6.78 1.08 -11.04
C ARG A 87 5.96 0.57 -12.24
N GLU A 88 4.66 0.81 -12.23
CA GLU A 88 3.77 0.37 -13.32
C GLU A 88 4.14 1.04 -14.65
N MET A 89 4.41 2.35 -14.61
CA MET A 89 4.83 3.10 -15.79
C MET A 89 6.18 2.61 -16.32
N MET A 90 7.16 2.40 -15.42
CA MET A 90 8.46 1.84 -15.81
C MET A 90 8.33 0.47 -16.43
N LYS A 91 7.51 -0.42 -15.84
CA LYS A 91 7.25 -1.75 -16.38
C LYS A 91 6.63 -1.70 -17.79
N ALA A 92 5.73 -0.75 -18.04
CA ALA A 92 5.11 -0.57 -19.35
C ALA A 92 6.08 -0.04 -20.42
N ILE A 93 7.17 0.63 -20.03
CA ILE A 93 8.20 1.15 -20.95
C ILE A 93 9.22 0.06 -21.34
N LEU A 94 9.46 -0.95 -20.48
CA LEU A 94 10.48 -1.98 -20.72
C LEU A 94 10.37 -2.69 -22.08
N PRO A 95 9.18 -3.05 -22.61
CA PRO A 95 9.07 -3.65 -23.93
C PRO A 95 9.62 -2.76 -25.04
N VAL A 96 9.44 -1.42 -24.91
CA VAL A 96 9.98 -0.44 -25.87
C VAL A 96 11.50 -0.40 -25.81
N VAL A 97 12.07 -0.50 -24.60
CA VAL A 97 13.52 -0.60 -24.40
C VAL A 97 14.07 -1.88 -25.06
N ASP A 98 13.40 -3.01 -24.88
CA ASP A 98 13.78 -4.29 -25.52
C ASP A 98 13.71 -4.20 -27.04
N ASP A 99 12.68 -3.53 -27.57
CA ASP A 99 12.54 -3.29 -29.03
C ASP A 99 13.67 -2.42 -29.57
N PHE A 100 14.09 -1.38 -28.83
CA PHE A 100 15.28 -0.59 -29.21
C PHE A 100 16.55 -1.43 -29.20
N GLU A 101 16.76 -2.26 -28.19
CA GLU A 101 17.93 -3.15 -28.14
C GLU A 101 17.96 -4.11 -29.32
N ARG A 102 16.80 -4.70 -29.65
CA ARG A 102 16.65 -5.60 -30.78
C ARG A 102 16.89 -4.89 -32.13
N ALA A 103 16.38 -3.68 -32.30
CA ALA A 103 16.61 -2.87 -33.48
C ALA A 103 18.09 -2.51 -33.65
N LEU A 104 18.76 -2.13 -32.55
CA LEU A 104 20.20 -1.83 -32.55
C LEU A 104 21.07 -3.06 -32.85
N ALA A 105 20.65 -4.25 -32.43
CA ALA A 105 21.33 -5.50 -32.76
C ALA A 105 21.17 -5.86 -34.24
N ALA A 106 20.02 -5.54 -34.84
CA ALA A 106 19.75 -5.81 -36.26
C ALA A 106 20.37 -4.77 -37.20
N THR A 107 20.44 -3.50 -36.78
CA THR A 107 20.90 -2.37 -37.60
C THR A 107 22.03 -1.65 -36.88
N SER A 108 23.27 -2.12 -37.05
CA SER A 108 24.44 -1.62 -36.31
C SER A 108 24.88 -0.20 -36.63
N ASP A 109 24.40 0.41 -37.76
CA ASP A 109 24.92 1.67 -38.31
C ASP A 109 24.08 2.90 -38.01
N ASP A 110 22.94 2.78 -37.31
CA ASP A 110 22.12 3.96 -37.01
C ASP A 110 22.60 4.67 -35.73
N GLU A 111 23.55 5.59 -35.89
CA GLU A 111 24.08 6.39 -34.77
C GLU A 111 22.98 7.23 -34.10
N GLY A 112 21.95 7.66 -34.85
CA GLY A 112 20.82 8.42 -34.32
C GLY A 112 20.02 7.63 -33.30
N VAL A 113 19.69 6.39 -33.65
CA VAL A 113 18.96 5.47 -32.74
C VAL A 113 19.79 5.14 -31.51
N LYS A 114 21.09 4.88 -31.66
CA LYS A 114 22.02 4.66 -30.52
C LYS A 114 22.02 5.85 -29.56
N LEU A 115 22.07 7.05 -30.07
CA LEU A 115 22.08 8.26 -29.26
C LEU A 115 20.77 8.43 -28.48
N ILE A 116 19.63 8.20 -29.14
CA ILE A 116 18.31 8.29 -28.51
C ILE A 116 18.18 7.22 -27.41
N TYR A 117 18.57 5.97 -27.72
CA TYR A 117 18.55 4.88 -26.76
C TYR A 117 19.42 5.17 -25.52
N SER A 118 20.67 5.62 -25.74
CA SER A 118 21.58 5.95 -24.63
C SER A 118 21.04 7.07 -23.75
N LYS A 119 20.40 8.07 -24.35
CA LYS A 119 19.74 9.16 -23.63
C LYS A 119 18.53 8.67 -22.83
N LEU A 120 17.72 7.80 -23.41
CA LEU A 120 16.58 7.17 -22.74
C LEU A 120 17.06 6.36 -21.53
N MET A 121 18.03 5.46 -21.70
CA MET A 121 18.59 4.65 -20.63
C MET A 121 19.15 5.52 -19.49
N LYS A 122 19.89 6.57 -19.82
CA LYS A 122 20.42 7.51 -18.82
C LYS A 122 19.33 8.19 -18.00
N ILE A 123 18.19 8.51 -18.63
CA ILE A 123 17.03 9.09 -17.90
C ILE A 123 16.40 8.04 -16.99
N LEU A 124 16.24 6.80 -17.47
CA LEU A 124 15.66 5.72 -16.66
C LEU A 124 16.56 5.35 -15.48
N GLU A 125 17.89 5.32 -15.66
CA GLU A 125 18.87 5.13 -14.60
C GLU A 125 18.79 6.22 -13.53
N GLN A 126 18.65 7.48 -13.92
CA GLN A 126 18.42 8.59 -12.99
C GLN A 126 17.12 8.46 -12.20
N LYS A 127 16.16 7.70 -12.72
CA LYS A 127 14.90 7.37 -12.02
C LYS A 127 15.00 6.09 -11.19
N GLY A 128 16.19 5.50 -11.09
CA GLY A 128 16.46 4.33 -10.24
C GLY A 128 16.35 2.98 -10.94
N LEU A 129 16.22 2.95 -12.29
CA LEU A 129 16.26 1.72 -13.05
C LEU A 129 17.71 1.24 -13.14
N LYS A 130 17.94 -0.06 -12.84
CA LYS A 130 19.25 -0.72 -12.99
C LYS A 130 19.07 -2.02 -13.73
N ALA A 131 19.85 -2.25 -14.78
CA ALA A 131 19.87 -3.53 -15.48
C ALA A 131 20.54 -4.61 -14.63
N MET A 132 20.06 -5.85 -14.75
CA MET A 132 20.68 -7.02 -14.12
C MET A 132 21.76 -7.57 -15.07
N GLU A 133 22.97 -7.75 -14.56
CA GLU A 133 24.05 -8.45 -15.26
C GLU A 133 24.03 -9.92 -14.82
N VAL A 134 23.34 -10.75 -15.60
CA VAL A 134 23.09 -12.14 -15.20
C VAL A 134 23.81 -13.19 -16.06
N LYS A 135 24.41 -12.77 -17.17
CA LYS A 135 25.12 -13.69 -18.08
C LYS A 135 26.37 -14.26 -17.42
N GLY A 136 26.45 -15.58 -17.33
CA GLY A 136 27.54 -16.29 -16.67
C GLY A 136 27.37 -16.46 -15.16
N GLU A 137 26.31 -15.92 -14.57
CA GLU A 137 25.99 -16.11 -13.15
C GLU A 137 25.21 -17.41 -12.92
N LYS A 138 25.16 -17.85 -11.67
CA LYS A 138 24.30 -18.97 -11.27
C LYS A 138 22.84 -18.58 -11.37
N PHE A 139 22.02 -19.54 -11.83
CA PHE A 139 20.59 -19.36 -11.85
C PHE A 139 20.03 -19.16 -10.44
N ASP A 140 19.25 -18.09 -10.25
CA ASP A 140 18.55 -17.74 -9.03
C ASP A 140 17.06 -17.50 -9.35
N GLU A 141 16.18 -18.31 -8.78
CA GLU A 141 14.72 -18.19 -8.96
C GLU A 141 14.15 -16.85 -8.46
N GLY A 142 14.84 -16.16 -7.55
CA GLY A 142 14.44 -14.85 -7.05
C GLY A 142 14.69 -13.69 -8.03
N LEU A 143 15.55 -13.88 -9.03
CA LEU A 143 15.99 -12.86 -9.98
C LEU A 143 15.74 -13.24 -11.45
N HIS A 144 15.73 -14.54 -11.74
CA HIS A 144 15.74 -15.08 -13.10
C HIS A 144 14.51 -15.94 -13.37
N GLU A 145 14.04 -15.89 -14.61
CA GLU A 145 13.00 -16.77 -15.16
C GLU A 145 13.65 -17.65 -16.25
N ALA A 146 13.79 -18.94 -16.02
CA ALA A 146 14.34 -19.88 -17.02
C ALA A 146 13.29 -20.17 -18.09
N VAL A 147 13.51 -19.68 -19.31
CA VAL A 147 12.64 -19.93 -20.46
C VAL A 147 13.01 -21.22 -21.16
N THR A 148 14.32 -21.55 -21.27
CA THR A 148 14.82 -22.71 -21.96
C THR A 148 16.05 -23.25 -21.24
N GLN A 149 16.22 -24.58 -21.33
CA GLN A 149 17.42 -25.27 -20.87
C GLN A 149 18.17 -25.87 -22.08
N ILE A 150 19.47 -25.70 -22.08
CA ILE A 150 20.34 -26.28 -23.11
C ILE A 150 21.42 -27.16 -22.45
N PRO A 151 21.94 -28.21 -23.14
CA PRO A 151 23.06 -28.96 -22.63
C PRO A 151 24.25 -28.06 -22.33
N ALA A 152 24.88 -28.24 -21.16
CA ALA A 152 26.03 -27.44 -20.76
C ALA A 152 27.19 -27.60 -21.78
N PRO A 153 27.71 -26.50 -22.34
CA PRO A 153 28.87 -26.56 -23.25
C PRO A 153 30.12 -27.12 -22.56
N ALA A 154 30.24 -26.94 -21.25
CA ALA A 154 31.32 -27.50 -20.43
C ALA A 154 30.73 -27.93 -19.05
N PRO A 155 31.32 -28.96 -18.39
CA PRO A 155 30.81 -29.51 -17.15
C PRO A 155 30.73 -28.49 -15.99
N ASP A 156 31.59 -27.48 -16.00
CA ASP A 156 31.68 -26.37 -15.03
C ASP A 156 30.62 -25.28 -15.25
N GLN A 157 29.94 -25.31 -16.39
CA GLN A 157 28.90 -24.35 -16.73
C GLN A 157 27.48 -24.80 -16.36
N LYS A 158 27.35 -25.97 -15.77
CA LYS A 158 26.07 -26.52 -15.35
C LYS A 158 25.39 -25.64 -14.28
N GLY A 159 24.14 -25.26 -14.53
CA GLY A 159 23.37 -24.37 -13.65
C GLY A 159 23.71 -22.87 -13.81
N LEU A 160 24.56 -22.53 -14.80
CA LEU A 160 24.84 -21.14 -15.13
C LEU A 160 23.88 -20.61 -16.21
N VAL A 161 23.68 -19.29 -16.19
CA VAL A 161 22.98 -18.55 -17.25
C VAL A 161 23.91 -18.42 -18.46
N ILE A 162 23.56 -19.09 -19.55
CA ILE A 162 24.35 -19.06 -20.80
C ILE A 162 24.01 -17.83 -21.61
N ASP A 163 22.73 -17.52 -21.72
CA ASP A 163 22.27 -16.36 -22.50
C ASP A 163 21.03 -15.70 -21.88
N VAL A 164 20.78 -14.45 -22.30
CA VAL A 164 19.69 -13.61 -21.79
C VAL A 164 18.77 -13.26 -22.96
N VAL A 165 17.53 -13.73 -22.91
CA VAL A 165 16.50 -13.46 -23.91
C VAL A 165 15.90 -12.08 -23.70
N GLU A 166 15.56 -11.76 -22.46
CA GLU A 166 15.07 -10.44 -22.04
C GLU A 166 15.81 -10.02 -20.76
N LYS A 167 16.32 -8.80 -20.74
CA LYS A 167 17.04 -8.26 -19.58
C LYS A 167 16.12 -8.10 -18.39
N GLY A 168 16.58 -8.49 -17.22
CA GLY A 168 15.96 -8.14 -15.94
C GLY A 168 16.33 -6.73 -15.50
N TYR A 169 15.46 -6.12 -14.71
CA TYR A 169 15.66 -4.77 -14.17
C TYR A 169 15.24 -4.66 -12.72
N PHE A 170 16.02 -3.90 -11.96
CA PHE A 170 15.66 -3.41 -10.64
C PHE A 170 15.12 -1.97 -10.73
N LEU A 171 14.21 -1.62 -9.86
CA LEU A 171 13.81 -0.25 -9.58
C LEU A 171 13.98 0.03 -8.09
N ASN A 172 14.90 0.94 -7.74
CA ASN A 172 15.20 1.29 -6.35
C ASN A 172 15.44 0.02 -5.49
N ASP A 173 16.31 -0.88 -5.98
CA ASP A 173 16.71 -2.15 -5.34
C ASP A 173 15.61 -3.22 -5.17
N LYS A 174 14.41 -2.99 -5.75
CA LYS A 174 13.35 -4.00 -5.86
C LYS A 174 13.26 -4.52 -7.28
N VAL A 175 13.07 -5.82 -7.46
CA VAL A 175 12.90 -6.44 -8.79
C VAL A 175 11.68 -5.83 -9.48
N LEU A 176 11.90 -5.19 -10.63
CA LEU A 176 10.86 -4.67 -11.50
C LEU A 176 10.39 -5.73 -12.50
N ARG A 177 11.34 -6.41 -13.14
CA ARG A 177 11.12 -7.52 -14.07
C ARG A 177 12.25 -8.54 -13.93
N TYR A 178 11.91 -9.84 -13.86
CA TYR A 178 12.87 -10.94 -13.87
C TYR A 178 13.59 -11.00 -15.21
N ALA A 179 14.87 -11.39 -15.20
CA ALA A 179 15.59 -11.66 -16.42
C ALA A 179 15.12 -13.00 -17.02
N LYS A 180 14.69 -13.02 -18.29
CA LYS A 180 14.41 -14.27 -18.99
C LYS A 180 15.68 -14.83 -19.55
N VAL A 181 16.06 -16.00 -19.07
CA VAL A 181 17.38 -16.58 -19.31
C VAL A 181 17.32 -17.99 -19.87
N VAL A 182 18.42 -18.37 -20.54
CA VAL A 182 18.72 -19.75 -20.99
C VAL A 182 19.73 -20.32 -20.01
N VAL A 183 19.40 -21.47 -19.40
CA VAL A 183 20.23 -22.11 -18.37
C VAL A 183 20.87 -23.37 -18.91
N ALA A 184 22.13 -23.63 -18.53
CA ALA A 184 22.82 -24.88 -18.83
C ALA A 184 22.37 -26.00 -17.89
N CYS A 185 22.01 -27.17 -18.42
CA CYS A 185 21.62 -28.35 -17.64
C CYS A 185 22.64 -29.50 -17.73
#